data_f1b25bddadbe315a22851233b79ea386
#
_entry.id   f1b25bddadbe315a22851233b79ea386
#
_cell.length_a   1.000
_cell.length_b   1.000
_cell.length_c   1.000
_cell.angle_alpha   90.00
_cell.angle_beta   90.00
_cell.angle_gamma   90.00
#
_symmetry.space_group_name_H-M   'P 1'
#
loop_
_entity.id
_entity.type
_entity.pdbx_description
1 polymer ?
#
loop_
_entity_poly.entity_id
_entity_poly.type
_entity_poly.pdbx_seq_one_letter_code
_entity_poly.pdbx_strand_id
1 'polypeptide(L)'
;MPIATAKLRLMGSANQVNREAVAYIIAKAVSDEVMPVAKLKIELLLRQRHRIAPGRPDDFRVSDPAAAMAVQNASTTTIAWLLAAIASVSLVVGGISIMNIMLVSAAERTREIGIRLALGARRSHIRNQFLAEAVVLCFLGGGVGVLLGSLAAVATANLAGWPIFLGGEAIFGALLFAGGIGVFFGLYPALKASQLDPVEALRSE
;
A
#
# COMPACT_ATOMS: atom_id res chain seq x y z
N MET A 1 30.16 -32.13 11.80
CA MET A 1 29.58 -31.41 10.65
C MET A 1 30.64 -30.53 10.08
N PRO A 2 30.97 -30.59 8.78
CA PRO A 2 32.02 -29.78 8.19
C PRO A 2 31.57 -28.32 8.17
N ILE A 3 32.43 -27.46 8.66
CA ILE A 3 32.27 -26.00 8.60
C ILE A 3 32.29 -25.61 7.13
N ALA A 4 31.13 -25.26 6.59
CA ALA A 4 31.05 -24.70 5.24
C ALA A 4 31.99 -23.48 5.18
N THR A 5 32.98 -23.57 4.32
CA THR A 5 33.98 -22.56 4.08
C THR A 5 33.29 -21.23 3.74
N ALA A 6 33.28 -20.29 4.69
CA ALA A 6 32.93 -18.92 4.43
C ALA A 6 33.93 -18.38 3.39
N LYS A 7 33.47 -18.11 2.19
CA LYS A 7 34.29 -17.48 1.14
C LYS A 7 34.49 -16.03 1.56
N LEU A 8 35.56 -15.78 2.32
CA LEU A 8 36.00 -14.44 2.70
C LEU A 8 36.43 -13.71 1.42
N ARG A 9 35.60 -12.84 0.90
CA ARG A 9 36.00 -11.87 -0.10
C ARG A 9 36.50 -10.64 0.66
N LEU A 10 37.82 -10.57 0.83
CA LEU A 10 38.50 -9.39 1.36
C LEU A 10 38.41 -8.27 0.31
N MET A 11 37.43 -7.40 0.42
CA MET A 11 37.42 -6.09 -0.22
C MET A 11 37.97 -5.09 0.80
N GLY A 12 39.29 -4.98 0.88
CA GLY A 12 39.94 -3.98 1.71
C GLY A 12 40.11 -2.66 0.98
N SER A 13 39.49 -1.58 1.48
CA SER A 13 40.06 -0.29 1.25
C SER A 13 41.26 -0.13 2.20
N ALA A 14 42.47 -0.09 1.70
CA ALA A 14 43.66 0.17 2.50
C ALA A 14 43.49 1.55 3.17
N ASN A 15 43.58 1.59 4.49
CA ASN A 15 43.65 2.85 5.22
C ASN A 15 44.94 3.58 4.73
N GLN A 16 44.82 4.82 4.27
CA GLN A 16 45.95 5.57 3.71
C GLN A 16 47.10 5.81 4.72
N VAL A 17 46.84 5.56 6.01
CA VAL A 17 47.82 5.77 7.08
C VAL A 17 48.55 4.48 7.48
N ASN A 18 47.99 3.31 7.23
CA ASN A 18 48.62 2.02 7.57
C ASN A 18 48.27 0.99 6.52
N ARG A 19 49.22 0.65 5.65
CA ARG A 19 49.01 -0.28 4.51
C ARG A 19 48.70 -1.73 4.92
N GLU A 20 48.91 -2.05 6.19
CA GLU A 20 48.63 -3.39 6.74
C GLU A 20 47.26 -3.48 7.48
N ALA A 21 46.56 -2.37 7.67
CA ALA A 21 45.30 -2.34 8.36
C ALA A 21 44.10 -2.51 7.38
N VAL A 22 43.26 -3.48 7.64
CA VAL A 22 42.02 -3.74 6.89
C VAL A 22 40.90 -2.91 7.54
N ALA A 23 40.27 -2.01 6.79
CA ALA A 23 39.24 -1.14 7.30
C ALA A 23 37.93 -1.88 7.60
N TYR A 24 37.56 -2.86 6.78
CA TYR A 24 36.39 -3.70 6.99
C TYR A 24 36.55 -5.07 6.32
N ILE A 25 35.87 -6.05 6.88
CA ILE A 25 35.80 -7.43 6.35
C ILE A 25 34.34 -7.76 6.12
N ILE A 26 34.01 -8.20 4.91
CA ILE A 26 32.66 -8.67 4.58
C ILE A 26 32.68 -10.20 4.60
N ALA A 27 31.86 -10.78 5.46
CA ALA A 27 31.62 -12.22 5.52
C ALA A 27 30.20 -12.53 5.07
N LYS A 28 30.04 -13.54 4.23
CA LYS A 28 28.72 -14.02 3.80
C LYS A 28 28.39 -15.32 4.49
N ALA A 29 27.26 -15.35 5.22
CA ALA A 29 26.72 -16.59 5.76
C ALA A 29 26.03 -17.41 4.66
N VAL A 30 25.96 -18.74 4.88
CA VAL A 30 25.33 -19.68 3.94
C VAL A 30 23.80 -19.54 3.96
N SER A 31 23.23 -19.19 5.11
CA SER A 31 21.81 -19.05 5.34
C SER A 31 21.56 -18.02 6.45
N ASP A 32 20.41 -17.38 6.44
CA ASP A 32 20.00 -16.39 7.45
C ASP A 32 19.85 -17.04 8.84
N GLU A 33 19.46 -18.31 8.91
CA GLU A 33 19.31 -19.06 10.17
C GLU A 33 20.63 -19.22 10.95
N VAL A 34 21.75 -19.31 10.24
CA VAL A 34 23.08 -19.46 10.87
C VAL A 34 23.76 -18.12 11.14
N MET A 35 23.16 -16.99 10.73
CA MET A 35 23.74 -15.67 10.89
C MET A 35 24.05 -15.30 12.36
N PRO A 36 23.16 -15.55 13.35
CA PRO A 36 23.47 -15.25 14.77
C PRO A 36 24.66 -16.05 15.29
N VAL A 37 24.74 -17.33 14.89
CA VAL A 37 25.85 -18.20 15.28
C VAL A 37 27.15 -17.78 14.60
N ALA A 38 27.10 -17.40 13.33
CA ALA A 38 28.24 -16.90 12.58
C ALA A 38 28.79 -15.61 13.20
N LYS A 39 27.90 -14.67 13.56
CA LYS A 39 28.24 -13.42 14.22
C LYS A 39 28.98 -13.67 15.54
N LEU A 40 28.43 -14.52 16.40
CA LEU A 40 29.06 -14.87 17.69
C LEU A 40 30.46 -15.49 17.49
N LYS A 41 30.61 -16.41 16.53
CA LYS A 41 31.91 -17.02 16.21
C LYS A 41 32.91 -16.01 15.69
N ILE A 42 32.51 -15.07 14.85
CA ILE A 42 33.36 -13.98 14.34
C ILE A 42 33.79 -13.08 15.50
N GLU A 43 32.89 -12.69 16.39
CA GLU A 43 33.21 -11.89 17.57
C GLU A 43 34.23 -12.59 18.46
N LEU A 44 34.02 -13.86 18.80
CA LEU A 44 34.94 -14.63 19.62
C LEU A 44 36.30 -14.77 18.95
N LEU A 45 36.34 -15.04 17.64
CA LEU A 45 37.58 -15.18 16.87
C LEU A 45 38.38 -13.87 16.85
N LEU A 46 37.68 -12.73 16.61
CA LEU A 46 38.32 -11.40 16.59
C LEU A 46 38.82 -11.02 17.97
N ARG A 47 38.07 -11.25 19.06
CA ARG A 47 38.53 -11.03 20.45
C ARG A 47 39.80 -11.83 20.75
N GLN A 48 39.84 -13.09 20.32
CA GLN A 48 41.02 -13.96 20.48
C GLN A 48 42.21 -13.42 19.66
N ARG A 49 42.01 -13.00 18.43
CA ARG A 49 43.05 -12.51 17.52
C ARG A 49 43.61 -11.16 17.97
N HIS A 50 42.75 -10.27 18.46
CA HIS A 50 43.12 -8.95 19.01
C HIS A 50 43.60 -9.02 20.46
N ARG A 51 43.61 -10.26 21.09
CA ARG A 51 44.04 -10.49 22.47
C ARG A 51 43.31 -9.60 23.47
N ILE A 52 42.01 -9.37 23.26
CA ILE A 52 41.16 -8.54 24.12
C ILE A 52 40.87 -9.34 25.41
N ALA A 53 41.29 -8.79 26.55
CA ALA A 53 41.07 -9.44 27.84
C ALA A 53 39.57 -9.48 28.21
N PRO A 54 39.10 -10.48 28.98
CA PRO A 54 37.75 -10.53 29.48
C PRO A 54 37.37 -9.24 30.22
N GLY A 55 36.21 -8.62 29.87
CA GLY A 55 35.73 -7.40 30.48
C GLY A 55 36.21 -6.10 29.83
N ARG A 56 37.10 -6.15 28.81
CA ARG A 56 37.44 -4.97 28.02
C ARG A 56 36.47 -4.78 26.84
N PRO A 57 36.16 -3.51 26.46
CA PRO A 57 35.35 -3.21 25.27
C PRO A 57 36.10 -3.67 24.00
N ASP A 58 35.32 -4.05 23.00
CA ASP A 58 35.84 -4.46 21.70
C ASP A 58 36.35 -3.26 20.91
N ASP A 59 37.46 -3.43 20.19
CA ASP A 59 38.04 -2.45 19.27
C ASP A 59 37.54 -2.63 17.82
N PHE A 60 36.57 -3.52 17.62
CA PHE A 60 35.91 -3.81 16.36
C PHE A 60 34.40 -3.81 16.53
N ARG A 61 33.67 -3.70 15.43
CA ARG A 61 32.20 -3.83 15.40
C ARG A 61 31.78 -4.88 14.36
N VAL A 62 31.03 -5.86 14.79
CA VAL A 62 30.36 -6.80 13.88
C VAL A 62 28.93 -6.33 13.68
N SER A 63 28.62 -5.81 12.48
CA SER A 63 27.28 -5.37 12.11
C SER A 63 26.65 -6.36 11.13
N ASP A 64 25.36 -6.56 11.29
CA ASP A 64 24.53 -7.33 10.38
C ASP A 64 23.62 -6.39 9.59
N PRO A 65 23.99 -6.04 8.34
CA PRO A 65 23.16 -5.17 7.50
C PRO A 65 21.79 -5.76 7.17
N ALA A 66 21.69 -7.10 7.10
CA ALA A 66 20.42 -7.76 6.79
C ALA A 66 19.43 -7.60 7.95
N ALA A 67 19.88 -7.75 9.20
CA ALA A 67 19.05 -7.49 10.37
C ALA A 67 18.58 -6.03 10.43
N ALA A 68 19.45 -5.08 10.12
CA ALA A 68 19.08 -3.67 10.07
C ALA A 68 18.04 -3.39 8.98
N MET A 69 18.21 -3.97 7.77
CA MET A 69 17.22 -3.89 6.69
C MET A 69 15.89 -4.56 7.05
N ALA A 70 15.91 -5.69 7.75
CA ALA A 70 14.70 -6.36 8.19
C ALA A 70 13.88 -5.50 9.15
N VAL A 71 14.52 -4.83 10.11
CA VAL A 71 13.85 -3.88 11.02
C VAL A 71 13.29 -2.69 10.24
N GLN A 72 14.05 -2.13 9.31
CA GLN A 72 13.60 -1.05 8.43
C GLN A 72 12.36 -1.45 7.62
N ASN A 73 12.41 -2.63 6.98
CA ASN A 73 11.28 -3.16 6.20
C ASN A 73 10.04 -3.40 7.07
N ALA A 74 10.21 -3.96 8.27
CA ALA A 74 9.11 -4.16 9.21
C ALA A 74 8.45 -2.83 9.60
N SER A 75 9.24 -1.80 9.88
CA SER A 75 8.74 -0.46 10.19
C SER A 75 7.98 0.16 9.01
N THR A 76 8.55 0.06 7.81
CA THR A 76 7.91 0.57 6.58
C THR A 76 6.59 -0.15 6.31
N THR A 77 6.55 -1.47 6.49
CA THR A 77 5.33 -2.28 6.33
C THR A 77 4.26 -1.88 7.35
N THR A 78 4.64 -1.65 8.59
CA THR A 78 3.71 -1.20 9.65
C THR A 78 3.09 0.16 9.28
N ILE A 79 3.91 1.12 8.85
CA ILE A 79 3.43 2.43 8.40
C ILE A 79 2.50 2.30 7.19
N ALA A 80 2.83 1.44 6.23
CA ALA A 80 1.99 1.18 5.05
C ALA A 80 0.61 0.64 5.45
N TRP A 81 0.54 -0.30 6.41
CA TRP A 81 -0.73 -0.81 6.93
C TRP A 81 -1.55 0.25 7.66
N LEU A 82 -0.91 1.12 8.44
CA LEU A 82 -1.60 2.24 9.11
C LEU A 82 -2.19 3.22 8.08
N LEU A 83 -1.43 3.58 7.06
CA LEU A 83 -1.91 4.44 5.98
C LEU A 83 -3.06 3.79 5.20
N ALA A 84 -2.96 2.49 4.92
CA ALA A 84 -4.03 1.74 4.26
C ALA A 84 -5.31 1.69 5.11
N ALA A 85 -5.19 1.55 6.42
CA ALA A 85 -6.34 1.60 7.33
C ALA A 85 -7.04 2.97 7.31
N ILE A 86 -6.27 4.06 7.39
CA ILE A 86 -6.80 5.43 7.32
C ILE A 86 -7.49 5.66 5.96
N ALA A 87 -6.84 5.26 4.87
CA ALA A 87 -7.40 5.36 3.53
C ALA A 87 -8.71 4.56 3.39
N SER A 88 -8.79 3.36 3.99
CA SER A 88 -9.98 2.52 3.97
C SER A 88 -11.17 3.18 4.70
N VAL A 89 -10.92 3.78 5.86
CA VAL A 89 -11.97 4.54 6.59
C VAL A 89 -12.46 5.72 5.74
N SER A 90 -11.53 6.50 5.16
CA SER A 90 -11.87 7.64 4.30
C SER A 90 -12.70 7.19 3.10
N LEU A 91 -12.39 6.04 2.52
CA LEU A 91 -13.08 5.47 1.39
C LEU A 91 -14.50 5.02 1.74
N VAL A 92 -14.70 4.40 2.92
CA VAL A 92 -16.04 4.04 3.42
C VAL A 92 -16.89 5.30 3.61
N VAL A 93 -16.35 6.35 4.21
CA VAL A 93 -17.06 7.63 4.39
C VAL A 93 -17.43 8.25 3.02
N GLY A 94 -16.49 8.24 2.07
CA GLY A 94 -16.75 8.69 0.69
C GLY A 94 -17.82 7.86 -0.01
N GLY A 95 -17.79 6.53 0.16
CA GLY A 95 -18.80 5.63 -0.38
C GLY A 95 -20.21 5.87 0.19
N ILE A 96 -20.31 6.08 1.51
CA ILE A 96 -21.57 6.46 2.15
C ILE A 96 -22.08 7.82 1.59
N SER A 97 -21.18 8.76 1.34
CA SER A 97 -21.56 10.05 0.74
C SER A 97 -22.14 9.86 -0.66
N ILE A 98 -21.54 9.02 -1.49
CA ILE A 98 -22.07 8.67 -2.82
C ILE A 98 -23.44 8.01 -2.70
N MET A 99 -23.59 7.05 -1.79
CA MET A 99 -24.86 6.40 -1.53
C MET A 99 -25.96 7.41 -1.16
N ASN A 100 -25.65 8.37 -0.28
CA ASN A 100 -26.60 9.40 0.14
C ASN A 100 -26.98 10.32 -1.02
N ILE A 101 -26.01 10.76 -1.84
CA ILE A 101 -26.27 11.60 -3.04
C ILE A 101 -27.18 10.84 -4.00
N MET A 102 -26.90 9.55 -4.24
CA MET A 102 -27.70 8.73 -5.14
C MET A 102 -29.13 8.51 -4.61
N LEU A 103 -29.32 8.38 -3.28
CA LEU A 103 -30.65 8.28 -2.67
C LEU A 103 -31.44 9.57 -2.84
N VAL A 104 -30.79 10.73 -2.64
CA VAL A 104 -31.43 12.04 -2.87
C VAL A 104 -31.78 12.21 -4.36
N SER A 105 -30.85 11.92 -5.26
CA SER A 105 -31.08 11.97 -6.70
C SER A 105 -32.25 11.05 -7.14
N ALA A 106 -32.35 9.85 -6.57
CA ALA A 106 -33.46 8.95 -6.84
C ALA A 106 -34.80 9.51 -6.34
N ALA A 107 -34.80 10.17 -5.17
CA ALA A 107 -35.98 10.83 -4.63
C ALA A 107 -36.44 12.01 -5.49
N GLU A 108 -35.52 12.86 -5.94
CA GLU A 108 -35.81 13.99 -6.83
C GLU A 108 -36.36 13.54 -8.20
N ARG A 109 -35.93 12.36 -8.69
CA ARG A 109 -36.35 11.79 -9.97
C ARG A 109 -37.49 10.76 -9.83
N THR A 110 -38.13 10.69 -8.67
CA THR A 110 -39.18 9.66 -8.39
C THR A 110 -40.27 9.67 -9.45
N ARG A 111 -40.79 10.84 -9.83
CA ARG A 111 -41.84 10.98 -10.85
C ARG A 111 -41.37 10.54 -12.24
N GLU A 112 -40.15 10.86 -12.63
CA GLU A 112 -39.57 10.43 -13.90
C GLU A 112 -39.42 8.90 -13.95
N ILE A 113 -38.92 8.29 -12.88
CA ILE A 113 -38.80 6.82 -12.74
C ILE A 113 -40.20 6.18 -12.81
N GLY A 114 -41.19 6.75 -12.13
CA GLY A 114 -42.57 6.28 -12.15
C GLY A 114 -43.18 6.29 -13.54
N ILE A 115 -42.98 7.35 -14.32
CA ILE A 115 -43.42 7.45 -15.71
C ILE A 115 -42.77 6.35 -16.56
N ARG A 116 -41.45 6.14 -16.44
CA ARG A 116 -40.76 5.09 -17.20
C ARG A 116 -41.28 3.70 -16.88
N LEU A 117 -41.53 3.41 -15.58
CA LEU A 117 -42.08 2.14 -15.15
C LEU A 117 -43.53 1.94 -15.64
N ALA A 118 -44.36 3.00 -15.61
CA ALA A 118 -45.72 2.96 -16.14
C ALA A 118 -45.78 2.71 -17.66
N LEU A 119 -44.78 3.21 -18.40
CA LEU A 119 -44.60 2.95 -19.84
C LEU A 119 -43.98 1.59 -20.15
N GLY A 120 -43.76 0.74 -19.13
CA GLY A 120 -43.29 -0.63 -19.30
C GLY A 120 -41.78 -0.82 -19.22
N ALA A 121 -41.00 0.14 -18.72
CA ALA A 121 -39.57 -0.06 -18.49
C ALA A 121 -39.35 -1.17 -17.46
N ARG A 122 -38.40 -2.07 -17.75
CA ARG A 122 -38.02 -3.12 -16.79
C ARG A 122 -37.28 -2.51 -15.61
N ARG A 123 -37.56 -2.99 -14.40
CA ARG A 123 -36.86 -2.61 -13.17
C ARG A 123 -35.34 -2.76 -13.28
N SER A 124 -34.87 -3.75 -14.02
CA SER A 124 -33.45 -3.94 -14.29
C SER A 124 -32.81 -2.80 -15.08
N HIS A 125 -33.54 -2.15 -15.97
CA HIS A 125 -33.03 -1.00 -16.73
C HIS A 125 -32.78 0.19 -15.80
N ILE A 126 -33.74 0.50 -14.91
CA ILE A 126 -33.61 1.57 -13.91
C ILE A 126 -32.42 1.28 -12.98
N ARG A 127 -32.38 0.05 -12.43
CA ARG A 127 -31.26 -0.35 -11.55
C ARG A 127 -29.91 -0.20 -12.25
N ASN A 128 -29.76 -0.72 -13.46
CA ASN A 128 -28.48 -0.70 -14.18
C ASN A 128 -28.08 0.73 -14.55
N GLN A 129 -29.04 1.62 -14.84
CA GLN A 129 -28.78 3.02 -15.10
C GLN A 129 -28.21 3.71 -13.86
N PHE A 130 -28.86 3.60 -12.70
CA PHE A 130 -28.36 4.18 -11.44
C PHE A 130 -27.01 3.59 -11.04
N LEU A 131 -26.83 2.27 -11.23
CA LEU A 131 -25.56 1.61 -10.92
C LEU A 131 -24.43 2.12 -11.84
N ALA A 132 -24.69 2.29 -13.14
CA ALA A 132 -23.74 2.85 -14.09
C ALA A 132 -23.38 4.31 -13.70
N GLU A 133 -24.36 5.11 -13.30
CA GLU A 133 -24.13 6.49 -12.84
C GLU A 133 -23.21 6.53 -11.61
N ALA A 134 -23.45 5.66 -10.61
CA ALA A 134 -22.58 5.54 -9.43
C ALA A 134 -21.16 5.10 -9.81
N VAL A 135 -21.02 4.13 -10.68
CA VAL A 135 -19.71 3.62 -11.13
C VAL A 135 -18.94 4.71 -11.89
N VAL A 136 -19.60 5.45 -12.79
CA VAL A 136 -18.96 6.55 -13.53
C VAL A 136 -18.49 7.66 -12.58
N LEU A 137 -19.30 8.03 -11.58
CA LEU A 137 -18.90 9.00 -10.58
C LEU A 137 -17.66 8.55 -9.79
N CYS A 138 -17.61 7.27 -9.41
CA CYS A 138 -16.45 6.70 -8.72
C CYS A 138 -15.21 6.65 -9.61
N PHE A 139 -15.35 6.33 -10.89
CA PHE A 139 -14.22 6.36 -11.83
C PHE A 139 -13.70 7.78 -12.06
N LEU A 140 -14.57 8.76 -12.18
CA LEU A 140 -14.17 10.17 -12.32
C LEU A 140 -13.44 10.64 -11.06
N GLY A 141 -14.03 10.38 -9.87
CA GLY A 141 -13.40 10.72 -8.59
C GLY A 141 -12.08 9.98 -8.38
N GLY A 142 -12.04 8.68 -8.70
CA GLY A 142 -10.84 7.86 -8.64
C GLY A 142 -9.74 8.35 -9.59
N GLY A 143 -10.10 8.73 -10.82
CA GLY A 143 -9.19 9.32 -11.80
C GLY A 143 -8.56 10.63 -11.32
N VAL A 144 -9.39 11.54 -10.77
CA VAL A 144 -8.91 12.78 -10.16
C VAL A 144 -8.00 12.46 -8.96
N GLY A 145 -8.38 11.49 -8.11
CA GLY A 145 -7.57 11.05 -6.98
C GLY A 145 -6.22 10.50 -7.39
N VAL A 146 -6.16 9.68 -8.43
CA VAL A 146 -4.91 9.15 -9.00
C VAL A 146 -4.03 10.28 -9.54
N LEU A 147 -4.61 11.24 -10.27
CA LEU A 147 -3.88 12.40 -10.80
C LEU A 147 -3.27 13.23 -9.67
N LEU A 148 -4.07 13.63 -8.69
CA LEU A 148 -3.61 14.45 -7.56
C LEU A 148 -2.59 13.69 -6.70
N GLY A 149 -2.83 12.41 -6.43
CA GLY A 149 -1.92 11.55 -5.68
C GLY A 149 -0.57 11.37 -6.39
N SER A 150 -0.59 11.17 -7.72
CA SER A 150 0.63 11.05 -8.52
C SER A 150 1.42 12.36 -8.57
N LEU A 151 0.73 13.49 -8.73
CA LEU A 151 1.38 14.81 -8.71
C LEU A 151 2.00 15.11 -7.35
N ALA A 152 1.28 14.83 -6.26
CA ALA A 152 1.81 15.01 -4.91
C ALA A 152 3.02 14.10 -4.64
N ALA A 153 2.99 12.85 -5.09
CA ALA A 153 4.11 11.93 -4.96
C ALA A 153 5.35 12.43 -5.70
N VAL A 154 5.19 12.85 -6.98
CA VAL A 154 6.31 13.41 -7.78
C VAL A 154 6.85 14.69 -7.16
N ALA A 155 5.99 15.59 -6.69
CA ALA A 155 6.42 16.84 -6.05
C ALA A 155 7.23 16.54 -4.78
N THR A 156 6.76 15.63 -3.92
CA THR A 156 7.45 15.24 -2.69
C THR A 156 8.80 14.57 -3.00
N ALA A 157 8.84 13.69 -4.01
CA ALA A 157 10.08 13.06 -4.44
C ALA A 157 11.14 14.07 -4.88
N ASN A 158 10.74 15.04 -5.68
CA ASN A 158 11.66 16.08 -6.18
C ASN A 158 12.18 16.98 -5.04
N LEU A 159 11.33 17.29 -4.07
CA LEU A 159 11.71 18.12 -2.92
C LEU A 159 12.59 17.37 -1.92
N ALA A 160 12.31 16.10 -1.68
CA ALA A 160 13.02 15.27 -0.71
C ALA A 160 14.21 14.49 -1.31
N GLY A 161 14.35 14.46 -2.64
CA GLY A 161 15.37 13.67 -3.33
C GLY A 161 15.14 12.16 -3.23
N TRP A 162 13.90 11.72 -3.02
CA TRP A 162 13.56 10.30 -2.86
C TRP A 162 13.22 9.66 -4.21
N PRO A 163 13.77 8.45 -4.49
CA PRO A 163 13.36 7.71 -5.66
C PRO A 163 11.93 7.20 -5.48
N ILE A 164 11.02 7.54 -6.39
CA ILE A 164 9.68 6.98 -6.44
C ILE A 164 9.49 6.17 -7.70
N PHE A 165 8.72 5.08 -7.57
CA PHE A 165 8.27 4.27 -8.69
C PHE A 165 6.76 4.28 -8.71
N LEU A 166 6.16 4.98 -9.69
CA LEU A 166 4.72 4.93 -9.94
C LEU A 166 4.46 3.74 -10.89
N GLY A 167 4.15 2.59 -10.30
CA GLY A 167 3.80 1.40 -11.08
C GLY A 167 2.42 1.54 -11.74
N GLY A 168 2.32 1.25 -13.03
CA GLY A 168 1.02 1.23 -13.74
C GLY A 168 0.02 0.26 -13.10
N GLU A 169 0.50 -0.81 -12.49
CA GLU A 169 -0.32 -1.78 -11.75
C GLU A 169 -1.06 -1.15 -10.56
N ALA A 170 -0.40 -0.24 -9.83
CA ALA A 170 -1.00 0.47 -8.71
C ALA A 170 -2.11 1.43 -9.17
N ILE A 171 -1.91 2.12 -10.30
CA ILE A 171 -2.90 3.01 -10.91
C ILE A 171 -4.12 2.21 -11.36
N PHE A 172 -3.89 1.12 -12.08
CA PHE A 172 -4.97 0.25 -12.55
C PHE A 172 -5.74 -0.38 -11.37
N GLY A 173 -5.02 -0.85 -10.36
CA GLY A 173 -5.61 -1.36 -9.12
C GLY A 173 -6.48 -0.33 -8.40
N ALA A 174 -6.02 0.90 -8.30
CA ALA A 174 -6.78 2.00 -7.69
C ALA A 174 -8.08 2.30 -8.45
N LEU A 175 -8.05 2.31 -9.79
CA LEU A 175 -9.25 2.53 -10.61
C LEU A 175 -10.22 1.36 -10.51
N LEU A 176 -9.76 0.12 -10.54
CA LEU A 176 -10.60 -1.06 -10.32
C LEU A 176 -11.28 -1.02 -8.95
N PHE A 177 -10.52 -0.65 -7.94
CA PHE A 177 -11.04 -0.52 -6.58
C PHE A 177 -12.08 0.59 -6.47
N ALA A 178 -11.86 1.75 -7.11
CA ALA A 178 -12.83 2.83 -7.19
C ALA A 178 -14.14 2.38 -7.86
N GLY A 179 -14.05 1.64 -8.97
CA GLY A 179 -15.21 1.03 -9.62
C GLY A 179 -15.96 0.05 -8.73
N GLY A 180 -15.24 -0.79 -7.98
CA GLY A 180 -15.81 -1.71 -6.99
C GLY A 180 -16.59 -0.99 -5.89
N ILE A 181 -16.08 0.11 -5.39
CA ILE A 181 -16.76 0.99 -4.43
C ILE A 181 -18.05 1.57 -5.04
N GLY A 182 -17.99 2.03 -6.30
CA GLY A 182 -19.16 2.51 -7.02
C GLY A 182 -20.26 1.46 -7.12
N VAL A 183 -19.91 0.21 -7.40
CA VAL A 183 -20.86 -0.91 -7.41
C VAL A 183 -21.40 -1.17 -6.02
N PHE A 184 -20.54 -1.27 -5.00
CA PHE A 184 -20.94 -1.63 -3.64
C PHE A 184 -21.89 -0.60 -3.02
N PHE A 185 -21.53 0.67 -3.04
CA PHE A 185 -22.34 1.74 -2.45
C PHE A 185 -23.48 2.22 -3.37
N GLY A 186 -23.37 2.04 -4.69
CA GLY A 186 -24.41 2.35 -5.66
C GLY A 186 -25.50 1.31 -5.76
N LEU A 187 -25.23 0.06 -5.34
CA LEU A 187 -26.21 -1.03 -5.48
C LEU A 187 -27.48 -0.80 -4.66
N TYR A 188 -27.36 -0.36 -3.41
CA TYR A 188 -28.49 -0.12 -2.53
C TYR A 188 -29.45 0.97 -3.09
N PRO A 189 -28.98 2.20 -3.42
CA PRO A 189 -29.87 3.21 -4.01
C PRO A 189 -30.42 2.79 -5.37
N ALA A 190 -29.66 2.09 -6.20
CA ALA A 190 -30.13 1.59 -7.49
C ALA A 190 -31.26 0.56 -7.34
N LEU A 191 -31.17 -0.34 -6.36
CA LEU A 191 -32.23 -1.29 -6.04
C LEU A 191 -33.48 -0.54 -5.55
N LYS A 192 -33.32 0.40 -4.61
CA LYS A 192 -34.43 1.18 -4.06
C LYS A 192 -35.17 1.97 -5.14
N ALA A 193 -34.43 2.64 -6.03
CA ALA A 193 -35.02 3.37 -7.17
C ALA A 193 -35.78 2.44 -8.12
N SER A 194 -35.28 1.23 -8.37
CA SER A 194 -35.93 0.26 -9.28
C SER A 194 -37.18 -0.40 -8.70
N GLN A 195 -37.41 -0.32 -7.39
CA GLN A 195 -38.54 -0.93 -6.70
C GLN A 195 -39.69 0.06 -6.44
N LEU A 196 -39.59 1.30 -6.89
CA LEU A 196 -40.67 2.28 -6.77
C LEU A 196 -41.97 1.77 -7.39
N ASP A 197 -43.09 2.03 -6.72
CA ASP A 197 -44.42 1.77 -7.29
C ASP A 197 -44.78 2.92 -8.23
N PRO A 198 -45.12 2.63 -9.50
CA PRO A 198 -45.49 3.66 -10.48
C PRO A 198 -46.67 4.52 -10.02
N VAL A 199 -47.64 3.92 -9.32
CA VAL A 199 -48.82 4.64 -8.85
C VAL A 199 -48.50 5.62 -7.74
N GLU A 200 -47.67 5.19 -6.78
CA GLU A 200 -47.19 6.04 -5.68
C GLU A 200 -46.25 7.15 -6.20
N ALA A 201 -45.35 6.79 -7.12
CA ALA A 201 -44.39 7.72 -7.72
C ALA A 201 -45.08 8.87 -8.52
N LEU A 202 -46.23 8.61 -9.11
CA LEU A 202 -47.03 9.60 -9.84
C LEU A 202 -47.92 10.44 -8.93
N ARG A 203 -48.21 9.97 -7.70
CA ARG A 203 -49.04 10.64 -6.72
C ARG A 203 -48.27 11.58 -5.78
N SER A 204 -46.94 11.35 -5.66
CA SER A 204 -46.10 12.25 -4.85
C SER A 204 -45.93 13.60 -5.52
N GLU A 205 -46.53 14.64 -4.95
CA GLU A 205 -46.24 16.06 -5.23
C GLU A 205 -45.01 16.50 -4.47
#